data_c537c883c69593394cdd2c0313cd04a5
#
_entry.id   c537c883c69593394cdd2c0313cd04a5
#
_cell.length_a   1.000
_cell.length_b   1.000
_cell.length_c   1.000
_cell.angle_alpha   90.00
_cell.angle_beta   90.00
_cell.angle_gamma   90.00
#
_symmetry.space_group_name_H-M   'P 1'
#
loop_
_entity.id
_entity.type
_entity.pdbx_description
1 polymer ?
#
loop_
_entity_poly.entity_id
_entity_poly.type
_entity_poly.pdbx_seq_one_letter_code
_entity_poly.pdbx_strand_id
1 'polypeptide(L)'
;LNDRILIVQEIKSTSKGGIKLEIGIQIKKYRNNMKISQEELAEKVYVSRQTISNWETGKNYPDIHSILLLSSIFNISLDQLVKGDIEIMKKEINVTEIKKFNRFSAIY
;
A
#
# COMPACT_ATOMS: atom_id res chain seq x y z
N LEU A 1 20.46 15.59 4.98
CA LEU A 1 19.91 15.39 6.33
C LEU A 1 18.58 16.11 6.50
N ASN A 2 18.58 17.41 6.22
CA ASN A 2 17.39 18.22 6.42
C ASN A 2 16.26 17.84 5.46
N ASP A 3 16.61 17.57 4.21
CA ASP A 3 15.61 17.20 3.19
C ASP A 3 14.88 15.92 3.57
N ARG A 4 15.62 14.94 4.08
CA ARG A 4 15.01 13.69 4.50
C ARG A 4 14.08 13.88 5.69
N ILE A 5 14.48 14.70 6.65
CA ILE A 5 13.66 14.99 7.82
C ILE A 5 12.38 15.71 7.41
N LEU A 6 12.49 16.65 6.48
CA LEU A 6 11.34 17.39 5.97
C LEU A 6 10.36 16.46 5.26
N ILE A 7 10.86 15.53 4.45
CA ILE A 7 10.01 14.57 3.74
C ILE A 7 9.24 13.72 4.73
N VAL A 8 9.92 13.20 5.76
CA VAL A 8 9.27 12.40 6.79
C VAL A 8 8.19 13.19 7.51
N GLN A 9 8.48 14.46 7.83
CA GLN A 9 7.51 15.31 8.51
C GLN A 9 6.30 15.61 7.62
N GLU A 10 6.53 15.84 6.33
CA GLU A 10 5.43 16.07 5.41
C GLU A 10 4.50 14.87 5.32
N ILE A 11 5.07 13.67 5.23
CA ILE A 11 4.29 12.45 5.19
C ILE A 11 3.48 12.30 6.47
N LYS A 12 4.09 12.54 7.61
CA LYS A 12 3.42 12.44 8.90
C LYS A 12 2.33 13.48 9.07
N SER A 13 2.54 14.68 8.56
CA SER A 13 1.55 15.76 8.70
C SER A 13 0.32 15.52 7.81
N THR A 14 0.47 14.80 6.69
CA THR A 14 -0.64 14.52 5.80
C THR A 14 -1.46 13.31 6.23
N SER A 15 -0.89 12.42 7.05
CA SER A 15 -1.58 11.21 7.47
C SER A 15 -1.61 11.11 8.98
N LYS A 16 -2.47 11.82 9.64
CA LYS A 16 -2.59 11.87 11.10
C LYS A 16 -2.29 10.52 11.75
N GLY A 17 -1.10 10.38 12.33
CA GLY A 17 -0.69 9.18 13.02
C GLY A 17 0.05 8.15 12.18
N GLY A 18 0.56 8.53 10.98
CA GLY A 18 1.37 7.61 10.19
C GLY A 18 1.37 7.91 8.72
N ILE A 19 1.92 6.98 7.95
CA ILE A 19 2.00 7.08 6.50
C ILE A 19 0.68 6.65 5.89
N LYS A 20 0.17 7.47 4.96
CA LYS A 20 -1.04 7.11 4.24
C LYS A 20 -0.63 6.38 2.97
N LEU A 21 -0.79 5.07 2.95
CA LEU A 21 -0.48 4.25 1.78
C LEU A 21 -1.61 4.33 0.77
N GLU A 22 -1.28 4.05 -0.48
CA GLU A 22 -2.20 4.23 -1.60
C GLU A 22 -3.03 3.01 -1.98
N ILE A 23 -2.79 1.86 -1.35
CA ILE A 23 -3.49 0.64 -1.72
C ILE A 23 -5.00 0.79 -1.63
N GLY A 24 -5.48 1.53 -0.64
CA GLY A 24 -6.91 1.76 -0.48
C GLY A 24 -7.51 2.48 -1.68
N ILE A 25 -6.78 3.45 -2.22
CA ILE A 25 -7.20 4.20 -3.40
C ILE A 25 -7.26 3.26 -4.60
N GLN A 26 -6.26 2.39 -4.74
CA GLN A 26 -6.23 1.42 -5.84
C GLN A 26 -7.36 0.41 -5.72
N ILE A 27 -7.61 -0.10 -4.52
CA ILE A 27 -8.70 -1.05 -4.29
C ILE A 27 -10.04 -0.42 -4.73
N LYS A 28 -10.30 0.79 -4.28
CA LYS A 28 -11.53 1.49 -4.63
C LYS A 28 -11.63 1.74 -6.13
N LYS A 29 -10.53 2.13 -6.75
CA LYS A 29 -10.47 2.39 -8.20
C LYS A 29 -10.82 1.14 -9.00
N TYR A 30 -10.16 0.02 -8.71
CA TYR A 30 -10.39 -1.22 -9.46
C TYR A 30 -11.76 -1.79 -9.16
N ARG A 31 -12.23 -1.66 -7.90
CA ARG A 31 -13.58 -2.09 -7.55
C ARG A 31 -14.62 -1.31 -8.35
N ASN A 32 -14.48 0.01 -8.41
CA ASN A 32 -15.41 0.85 -9.18
C ASN A 32 -15.36 0.55 -10.67
N ASN A 33 -14.17 0.27 -11.20
CA ASN A 33 -14.03 -0.10 -12.60
C ASN A 33 -14.76 -1.41 -12.92
N MET A 34 -14.82 -2.33 -11.97
CA MET A 34 -15.57 -3.57 -12.11
C MET A 34 -17.07 -3.39 -11.84
N LYS A 35 -17.47 -2.21 -11.38
CA LYS A 35 -18.87 -1.89 -11.07
C LYS A 35 -19.45 -2.81 -10.01
N ILE A 36 -18.65 -3.13 -9.00
CA ILE A 36 -19.11 -3.93 -7.86
C ILE A 36 -19.08 -3.11 -6.59
N SER A 37 -19.95 -3.49 -5.65
CA SER A 37 -20.06 -2.81 -4.36
C SER A 37 -18.94 -3.28 -3.41
N GLN A 38 -18.76 -2.55 -2.30
CA GLN A 38 -17.85 -2.99 -1.24
C GLN A 38 -18.26 -4.36 -0.72
N GLU A 39 -19.56 -4.59 -0.59
CA GLU A 39 -20.07 -5.85 -0.09
C GLU A 39 -19.76 -7.00 -1.05
N GLU A 40 -19.92 -6.76 -2.34
CA GLU A 40 -19.58 -7.77 -3.36
C GLU A 40 -18.10 -8.10 -3.35
N LEU A 41 -17.24 -7.08 -3.23
CA LEU A 41 -15.82 -7.32 -3.15
C LEU A 41 -15.46 -8.09 -1.87
N ALA A 42 -16.11 -7.73 -0.76
CA ALA A 42 -15.88 -8.39 0.52
C ALA A 42 -16.16 -9.90 0.41
N GLU A 43 -17.24 -10.27 -0.25
CA GLU A 43 -17.57 -11.68 -0.46
C GLU A 43 -16.48 -12.38 -1.26
N LYS A 44 -15.94 -11.72 -2.29
CA LYS A 44 -14.90 -12.31 -3.15
C LYS A 44 -13.57 -12.50 -2.42
N VAL A 45 -13.30 -11.69 -1.42
CA VAL A 45 -12.03 -11.72 -0.67
C VAL A 45 -12.19 -12.41 0.68
N TYR A 46 -13.41 -12.86 1.00
CA TYR A 46 -13.71 -13.55 2.25
C TYR A 46 -13.48 -12.69 3.49
N VAL A 47 -13.88 -11.43 3.43
CA VAL A 47 -13.81 -10.50 4.56
C VAL A 47 -15.13 -9.76 4.70
N SER A 48 -15.27 -8.98 5.76
CA SER A 48 -16.49 -8.18 5.95
C SER A 48 -16.45 -6.91 5.09
N ARG A 49 -17.64 -6.36 4.83
CA ARG A 49 -17.72 -5.07 4.13
C ARG A 49 -16.95 -3.99 4.88
N GLN A 50 -17.01 -4.02 6.20
CA GLN A 50 -16.29 -3.05 7.03
C GLN A 50 -14.79 -3.13 6.79
N THR A 51 -14.27 -4.33 6.60
CA THR A 51 -12.86 -4.53 6.30
C THR A 51 -12.48 -3.85 4.98
N ILE A 52 -13.31 -4.03 3.93
CA ILE A 52 -13.08 -3.35 2.65
C ILE A 52 -13.09 -1.83 2.84
N SER A 53 -14.08 -1.32 3.57
CA SER A 53 -14.18 0.11 3.85
C SER A 53 -12.92 0.62 4.57
N ASN A 54 -12.42 -0.13 5.55
CA ASN A 54 -11.22 0.24 6.29
C ASN A 54 -9.98 0.28 5.38
N TRP A 55 -9.88 -0.67 4.45
CA TRP A 55 -8.79 -0.67 3.48
C TRP A 55 -8.89 0.55 2.56
N GLU A 56 -10.09 0.83 2.03
CA GLU A 56 -10.28 1.92 1.08
C GLU A 56 -10.07 3.30 1.72
N THR A 57 -10.32 3.43 3.01
CA THR A 57 -10.11 4.69 3.73
C THR A 57 -8.74 4.81 4.39
N GLY A 58 -7.92 3.75 4.29
CA GLY A 58 -6.57 3.79 4.85
C GLY A 58 -6.48 3.50 6.32
N LYS A 59 -7.54 3.02 6.96
CA LYS A 59 -7.51 2.68 8.38
C LYS A 59 -6.69 1.44 8.65
N ASN A 60 -6.76 0.46 7.77
CA ASN A 60 -6.02 -0.79 7.88
C ASN A 60 -5.42 -1.13 6.53
N TYR A 61 -4.35 -1.92 6.55
CA TYR A 61 -3.71 -2.43 5.35
C TYR A 61 -4.08 -3.89 5.17
N PRO A 62 -4.40 -4.37 3.95
CA PRO A 62 -4.71 -5.78 3.73
C PRO A 62 -3.50 -6.65 4.03
N ASP A 63 -3.76 -7.87 4.54
CA ASP A 63 -2.67 -8.83 4.71
C ASP A 63 -2.27 -9.41 3.35
N ILE A 64 -1.16 -10.15 3.33
CA ILE A 64 -0.60 -10.65 2.07
C ILE A 64 -1.58 -11.58 1.35
N HIS A 65 -2.33 -12.39 2.09
CA HIS A 65 -3.32 -13.29 1.49
C HIS A 65 -4.40 -12.48 0.77
N SER A 66 -4.91 -11.44 1.41
CA SER A 66 -5.93 -10.57 0.82
C SER A 66 -5.39 -9.82 -0.39
N ILE A 67 -4.14 -9.36 -0.34
CA ILE A 67 -3.50 -8.67 -1.46
C ILE A 67 -3.42 -9.60 -2.67
N LEU A 68 -3.05 -10.86 -2.47
CA LEU A 68 -2.97 -11.84 -3.54
C LEU A 68 -4.35 -12.09 -4.16
N LEU A 69 -5.38 -12.20 -3.34
CA LEU A 69 -6.76 -12.36 -3.83
C LEU A 69 -7.20 -11.13 -4.62
N LEU A 70 -6.92 -9.95 -4.10
CA LEU A 70 -7.28 -8.71 -4.78
C LEU A 70 -6.62 -8.59 -6.15
N SER A 71 -5.33 -8.91 -6.24
CA SER A 71 -4.63 -8.86 -7.53
C SER A 71 -5.25 -9.84 -8.53
N SER A 72 -5.64 -11.01 -8.06
CA SER A 72 -6.30 -12.01 -8.90
C SER A 72 -7.68 -11.54 -9.35
N ILE A 73 -8.48 -11.01 -8.44
CA ILE A 73 -9.83 -10.53 -8.74
C ILE A 73 -9.79 -9.37 -9.73
N PHE A 74 -8.87 -8.43 -9.54
CA PHE A 74 -8.73 -7.28 -10.41
C PHE A 74 -7.96 -7.59 -11.69
N ASN A 75 -7.38 -8.78 -11.79
CA ASN A 75 -6.57 -9.20 -12.93
C ASN A 75 -5.42 -8.23 -13.20
N ILE A 76 -4.73 -7.86 -12.14
CA ILE A 76 -3.54 -6.99 -12.21
C ILE A 76 -2.40 -7.66 -11.45
N SER A 77 -1.18 -7.23 -11.71
CA SER A 77 -0.03 -7.75 -10.99
C SER A 77 -0.01 -7.23 -9.56
N LEU A 78 0.61 -8.00 -8.68
CA LEU A 78 0.83 -7.58 -7.31
C LEU A 78 1.59 -6.26 -7.25
N ASP A 79 2.63 -6.16 -8.07
CA ASP A 79 3.45 -4.95 -8.17
C ASP A 79 2.60 -3.74 -8.56
N GLN A 80 1.69 -3.92 -9.50
CA GLN A 80 0.81 -2.86 -9.94
C GLN A 80 -0.13 -2.38 -8.83
N LEU A 81 -0.60 -3.31 -8.02
CA LEU A 81 -1.50 -2.99 -6.92
C LEU A 81 -0.81 -2.19 -5.81
N VAL A 82 0.45 -2.52 -5.50
CA VAL A 82 1.16 -1.93 -4.35
C VAL A 82 2.29 -0.99 -4.73
N LYS A 83 2.44 -0.68 -6.00
CA LYS A 83 3.57 0.11 -6.50
C LYS A 83 3.71 1.46 -5.79
N GLY A 84 2.64 2.19 -5.65
CA GLY A 84 2.66 3.49 -4.99
C GLY A 84 3.11 3.38 -3.55
N ASP A 85 2.66 2.34 -2.86
CA ASP A 85 3.02 2.12 -1.46
C ASP A 85 4.50 1.81 -1.32
N ILE A 86 5.05 1.02 -2.23
CA ILE A 86 6.47 0.69 -2.21
C ILE A 86 7.30 1.96 -2.38
N GLU A 87 6.90 2.85 -3.26
CA GLU A 87 7.62 4.10 -3.48
C GLU A 87 7.54 5.02 -2.27
N ILE A 88 6.39 5.07 -1.61
CA ILE A 88 6.23 5.85 -0.38
C ILE A 88 7.15 5.30 0.71
N MET A 89 7.19 3.99 0.88
CA MET A 89 8.05 3.35 1.86
C MET A 89 9.52 3.60 1.56
N LYS A 90 9.92 3.58 0.30
CA LYS A 90 11.28 3.85 -0.10
C LYS A 90 11.73 5.27 0.29
N LYS A 91 10.83 6.24 0.21
CA LYS A 91 11.14 7.61 0.60
C LYS A 91 11.44 7.75 2.07
N GLU A 92 10.91 6.88 2.91
CA GLU A 92 11.15 6.90 4.34
C GLU A 92 12.43 6.18 4.73
N ILE A 93 12.93 5.28 3.89
CA ILE A 93 14.13 4.53 4.19
C ILE A 93 15.34 5.44 4.02
N ASN A 94 16.28 5.35 4.99
CA ASN A 94 17.54 6.10 4.94
C ASN A 94 18.37 5.63 3.75
N VAL A 95 18.75 6.56 2.89
CA VAL A 95 19.58 6.26 1.72
C VAL A 95 20.89 5.55 2.11
N THR A 96 21.47 5.95 3.25
CA THR A 96 22.69 5.32 3.75
C THR A 96 22.45 3.84 4.09
N GLU A 97 21.31 3.53 4.66
CA GLU A 97 20.93 2.16 4.98
C GLU A 97 20.72 1.33 3.73
N ILE A 98 20.11 1.91 2.70
CA ILE A 98 19.96 1.24 1.41
C ILE A 98 21.33 0.91 0.82
N LYS A 99 22.25 1.85 0.87
CA LYS A 99 23.61 1.64 0.34
C LYS A 99 24.33 0.54 1.11
N LYS A 100 24.18 0.51 2.43
CA LYS A 100 24.75 -0.57 3.24
C LYS A 100 24.19 -1.91 2.85
N PHE A 101 22.88 -2.00 2.68
CA PHE A 101 22.23 -3.23 2.28
C PHE A 101 22.73 -3.71 0.92
N ASN A 102 22.82 -2.80 -0.05
CA ASN A 102 23.30 -3.14 -1.37
C ASN A 102 24.77 -3.59 -1.35
N ARG A 103 25.58 -2.99 -0.49
CA ARG A 103 26.96 -3.39 -0.33
C ARG A 103 27.08 -4.83 0.16
N PHE A 104 26.24 -5.20 1.13
CA PHE A 104 26.20 -6.58 1.61
C PHE A 104 25.76 -7.53 0.52
N SER A 105 24.77 -7.15 -0.27
CA SER A 105 24.28 -7.96 -1.38
C SER A 105 25.36 -8.16 -2.43
N ALA A 106 26.20 -7.17 -2.66
CA ALA A 106 27.28 -7.25 -3.65
C ALA A 106 28.40 -8.19 -3.23
N ILE A 107 28.54 -8.46 -1.94
CA ILE A 107 29.55 -9.38 -1.45
C ILE A 107 29.20 -10.83 -1.75
N TYR A 108 27.93 -11.14 -1.86
CA TYR A 108 27.47 -12.47 -2.18
C TYR A 108 27.20 -12.64 -3.67
#